data_e15694583694fc994d5ec86510876103
#
_entry.id   e15694583694fc994d5ec86510876103
#
_cell.length_a   1.000
_cell.length_b   1.000
_cell.length_c   1.000
_cell.angle_alpha   90.00
_cell.angle_beta   90.00
_cell.angle_gamma   90.00
#
_symmetry.space_group_name_H-M   'P 1'
#
loop_
_entity.id
_entity.type
_entity.pdbx_description
1 polymer ?
#
loop_
_entity_poly.entity_id
_entity_poly.type
_entity_poly.pdbx_seq_one_letter_code
_entity_poly.pdbx_strand_id
1 'polypeptide(L)'
;MLRARTTQRSIAFVLLAWAATRMLLVGATFGLAEYFLPDVYLYSTWTILLNERQFPVGDAYWQYPPGAGVLFALSGVVGPDPIIGFVVLAVLADAAILALLIAASLRVHRDRYSPASMWGPWAWVIGGVAIGPVMLARFDLFPTLFAVAALVLISRPWLSGIAAGIGGLLKVWPALILLALPRGKLWRGLAAAVATVVMGTLLIAVWANGGVAFLGEQGERGLQLESVGALPFVIAGALGLPQQVVLRYGSFEIVMPGSTTIGLVITALGIGLIGVIALQRLRGRLEAVAPGDVALALVLVSIATSRVFSPQYSVWIVGVAAAASVDKRSRLRTVTILLVLMSALTSVLFPWLYGSLIETTWYAAGVQATRIVLLLSCTIAAVAVVLAPHAVDRIPLIRGLVRPR
;
A
#
# COMPACT_ATOMS: atom_id res chain seq x y z
N MET A 1 33.88 0.88 19.06
CA MET A 1 34.16 -0.14 18.05
C MET A 1 33.13 -1.27 18.03
N LEU A 2 32.86 -1.98 19.13
CA LEU A 2 31.88 -3.10 19.19
C LEU A 2 30.50 -2.75 18.64
N ARG A 3 29.93 -1.58 18.96
CA ARG A 3 28.60 -1.14 18.53
C ARG A 3 28.50 -0.92 17.01
N ALA A 4 29.51 -0.31 16.40
CA ALA A 4 29.54 -0.12 14.96
C ALA A 4 29.58 -1.46 14.22
N ARG A 5 30.35 -2.42 14.71
CA ARG A 5 30.41 -3.78 14.18
C ARG A 5 29.08 -4.51 14.31
N THR A 6 28.35 -4.38 15.43
CA THR A 6 27.04 -5.00 15.62
C THR A 6 26.01 -4.44 14.64
N THR A 7 25.97 -3.11 14.47
CA THR A 7 25.05 -2.47 13.50
C THR A 7 25.41 -2.86 12.07
N GLN A 8 26.69 -2.88 11.70
CA GLN A 8 27.12 -3.33 10.36
C GLN A 8 26.72 -4.78 10.09
N ARG A 9 26.92 -5.69 11.06
CA ARG A 9 26.47 -7.09 10.94
C ARG A 9 24.97 -7.19 10.74
N SER A 10 24.18 -6.45 11.52
CA SER A 10 22.72 -6.44 11.38
C SER A 10 22.27 -5.95 10.00
N ILE A 11 22.91 -4.92 9.45
CA ILE A 11 22.64 -4.44 8.10
C ILE A 11 23.00 -5.51 7.06
N ALA A 12 24.19 -6.12 7.18
CA ALA A 12 24.63 -7.17 6.26
C ALA A 12 23.64 -8.35 6.23
N PHE A 13 23.14 -8.80 7.39
CA PHE A 13 22.15 -9.85 7.45
C PHE A 13 20.82 -9.45 6.78
N VAL A 14 20.33 -8.22 6.99
CA VAL A 14 19.13 -7.72 6.32
C VAL A 14 19.32 -7.69 4.81
N LEU A 15 20.47 -7.21 4.32
CA LEU A 15 20.75 -7.13 2.88
C LEU A 15 20.88 -8.52 2.25
N LEU A 16 21.56 -9.47 2.92
CA LEU A 16 21.68 -10.84 2.45
C LEU A 16 20.31 -11.54 2.39
N ALA A 17 19.48 -11.38 3.44
CA ALA A 17 18.13 -11.94 3.48
C ALA A 17 17.24 -11.31 2.40
N TRP A 18 17.36 -10.00 2.19
CA TRP A 18 16.67 -9.31 1.11
C TRP A 18 17.09 -9.87 -0.25
N ALA A 19 18.38 -9.92 -0.54
CA ALA A 19 18.88 -10.40 -1.83
C ALA A 19 18.44 -11.86 -2.10
N ALA A 20 18.60 -12.75 -1.12
CA ALA A 20 18.18 -14.15 -1.25
C ALA A 20 16.68 -14.30 -1.51
N THR A 21 15.86 -13.59 -0.73
CA THR A 21 14.39 -13.65 -0.88
C THR A 21 13.94 -13.03 -2.19
N ARG A 22 14.57 -11.93 -2.67
CA ARG A 22 14.20 -11.30 -3.94
C ARG A 22 14.61 -12.11 -5.15
N MET A 23 15.76 -12.80 -5.11
CA MET A 23 16.10 -13.77 -6.15
C MET A 23 15.05 -14.88 -6.27
N LEU A 24 14.57 -15.42 -5.13
CA LEU A 24 13.50 -16.41 -5.13
C LEU A 24 12.18 -15.83 -5.67
N LEU A 25 11.81 -14.60 -5.28
CA LEU A 25 10.58 -13.95 -5.76
C LEU A 25 10.65 -13.65 -7.26
N VAL A 26 11.78 -13.18 -7.78
CA VAL A 26 11.98 -12.99 -9.23
C VAL A 26 11.84 -14.32 -9.96
N GLY A 27 12.51 -15.38 -9.47
CA GLY A 27 12.38 -16.73 -10.03
C GLY A 27 10.93 -17.22 -10.04
N ALA A 28 10.20 -17.03 -8.93
CA ALA A 28 8.79 -17.40 -8.83
C ALA A 28 7.89 -16.53 -9.74
N THR A 29 8.19 -15.24 -9.90
CA THR A 29 7.43 -14.35 -10.80
C THR A 29 7.45 -14.83 -12.23
N PHE A 30 8.62 -15.22 -12.74
CA PHE A 30 8.76 -15.73 -14.10
C PHE A 30 8.42 -17.22 -14.20
N GLY A 31 8.75 -18.04 -13.19
CA GLY A 31 8.42 -19.47 -13.18
C GLY A 31 6.92 -19.76 -13.08
N LEU A 32 6.13 -18.81 -12.57
CA LEU A 32 4.67 -18.87 -12.44
C LEU A 32 4.02 -17.71 -13.20
N ALA A 33 4.55 -17.40 -14.38
CA ALA A 33 4.19 -16.21 -15.18
C ALA A 33 2.68 -16.12 -15.47
N GLU A 34 2.02 -17.24 -15.73
CA GLU A 34 0.57 -17.33 -16.01
C GLU A 34 -0.30 -16.76 -14.87
N TYR A 35 0.17 -16.85 -13.62
CA TYR A 35 -0.55 -16.34 -12.44
C TYR A 35 -0.17 -14.90 -12.09
N PHE A 36 1.07 -14.52 -12.29
CA PHE A 36 1.58 -13.26 -11.75
C PHE A 36 1.81 -12.17 -12.78
N LEU A 37 2.13 -12.51 -14.04
CA LEU A 37 2.45 -11.54 -15.08
C LEU A 37 1.28 -11.00 -15.92
N PRO A 38 -0.01 -11.43 -15.81
CA PRO A 38 -1.06 -10.88 -16.66
C PRO A 38 -1.17 -9.36 -16.66
N ASP A 39 -1.04 -8.70 -15.48
CA ASP A 39 -1.05 -7.23 -15.41
C ASP A 39 0.22 -6.64 -16.04
N VAL A 40 1.39 -7.29 -15.92
CA VAL A 40 2.63 -6.82 -16.54
C VAL A 40 2.55 -6.93 -18.07
N TYR A 41 1.89 -7.97 -18.59
CA TYR A 41 1.59 -8.07 -20.02
C TYR A 41 0.70 -6.91 -20.48
N LEU A 42 -0.32 -6.57 -19.69
CA LEU A 42 -1.17 -5.41 -19.99
C LEU A 42 -0.34 -4.11 -19.96
N TYR A 43 0.55 -3.92 -18.97
CA TYR A 43 1.44 -2.75 -18.91
C TYR A 43 2.37 -2.69 -20.13
N SER A 44 2.85 -3.83 -20.63
CA SER A 44 3.70 -3.88 -21.82
C SER A 44 2.97 -3.47 -23.08
N THR A 45 1.67 -3.78 -23.21
CA THR A 45 0.87 -3.27 -24.35
C THR A 45 0.70 -1.76 -24.30
N TRP A 46 0.47 -1.20 -23.11
CA TRP A 46 0.41 0.26 -22.95
C TRP A 46 1.76 0.95 -23.18
N THR A 47 2.87 0.27 -22.89
CA THR A 47 4.22 0.81 -23.15
C THR A 47 4.40 1.17 -24.62
N ILE A 48 3.84 0.40 -25.55
CA ILE A 48 3.93 0.67 -27.00
C ILE A 48 3.26 2.01 -27.31
N LEU A 49 2.01 2.21 -26.87
CA LEU A 49 1.28 3.46 -27.08
C LEU A 49 1.97 4.67 -26.42
N LEU A 50 2.46 4.49 -25.19
CA LEU A 50 3.12 5.55 -24.44
C LEU A 50 4.47 5.97 -25.06
N ASN A 51 5.18 5.05 -25.68
CA ASN A 51 6.40 5.36 -26.44
C ASN A 51 6.07 6.17 -27.73
N GLU A 52 4.85 6.04 -28.28
CA GLU A 52 4.29 6.88 -29.31
C GLU A 52 3.66 8.18 -28.77
N ARG A 53 3.86 8.48 -27.48
CA ARG A 53 3.32 9.66 -26.79
C ARG A 53 1.78 9.72 -26.76
N GLN A 54 1.13 8.56 -26.66
CA GLN A 54 -0.32 8.44 -26.55
C GLN A 54 -0.70 7.65 -25.31
N PHE A 55 -1.63 8.18 -24.50
CA PHE A 55 -2.24 7.44 -23.44
C PHE A 55 -3.34 6.52 -23.99
N PRO A 56 -3.59 5.37 -23.34
CA PRO A 56 -4.63 4.42 -23.76
C PRO A 56 -6.05 4.93 -23.38
N VAL A 57 -6.46 6.04 -24.01
CA VAL A 57 -7.77 6.67 -23.79
C VAL A 57 -8.86 5.75 -24.32
N GLY A 58 -9.91 5.53 -23.52
CA GLY A 58 -11.02 4.62 -23.86
C GLY A 58 -10.74 3.14 -23.54
N ASP A 59 -9.54 2.81 -23.05
CA ASP A 59 -9.29 1.47 -22.49
C ASP A 59 -9.87 1.35 -21.08
N ALA A 60 -10.88 0.52 -20.90
CA ALA A 60 -11.55 0.29 -19.61
C ALA A 60 -10.61 -0.23 -18.51
N TYR A 61 -9.45 -0.79 -18.86
CA TYR A 61 -8.42 -1.22 -17.91
C TYR A 61 -7.48 -0.10 -17.48
N TRP A 62 -7.41 1.01 -18.23
CA TRP A 62 -6.61 2.16 -17.87
C TRP A 62 -7.28 2.97 -16.76
N GLN A 63 -6.91 2.71 -15.53
CA GLN A 63 -7.47 3.36 -14.35
C GLN A 63 -6.39 4.03 -13.48
N TYR A 64 -5.27 4.37 -14.11
CA TYR A 64 -4.10 4.92 -13.44
C TYR A 64 -4.01 6.43 -13.65
N PRO A 65 -3.59 7.20 -12.62
CA PRO A 65 -3.20 8.59 -12.82
C PRO A 65 -2.05 8.72 -13.81
N PRO A 66 -1.84 9.91 -14.41
CA PRO A 66 -0.94 10.09 -15.56
C PRO A 66 0.52 9.73 -15.29
N GLY A 67 0.99 9.85 -14.05
CA GLY A 67 2.37 9.47 -13.68
C GLY A 67 2.67 7.98 -13.90
N ALA A 68 1.66 7.12 -13.86
CA ALA A 68 1.83 5.69 -14.15
C ALA A 68 2.29 5.46 -15.60
N GLY A 69 1.80 6.28 -16.55
CA GLY A 69 2.21 6.20 -17.94
C GLY A 69 3.71 6.45 -18.13
N VAL A 70 4.28 7.40 -17.39
CA VAL A 70 5.73 7.65 -17.43
C VAL A 70 6.51 6.42 -16.99
N LEU A 71 6.03 5.73 -15.94
CA LEU A 71 6.68 4.52 -15.44
C LEU A 71 6.58 3.36 -16.44
N PHE A 72 5.42 3.16 -17.06
CA PHE A 72 5.25 2.11 -18.06
C PHE A 72 6.10 2.41 -19.32
N ALA A 73 6.15 3.65 -19.79
CA ALA A 73 7.06 4.03 -20.88
C ALA A 73 8.53 3.74 -20.53
N LEU A 74 8.94 4.03 -19.27
CA LEU A 74 10.29 3.77 -18.79
C LEU A 74 10.64 2.27 -18.79
N SER A 75 9.67 1.39 -18.54
CA SER A 75 9.92 -0.06 -18.59
C SER A 75 10.36 -0.54 -19.96
N GLY A 76 9.89 0.10 -21.05
CA GLY A 76 10.32 -0.19 -22.42
C GLY A 76 11.73 0.30 -22.75
N VAL A 77 12.34 1.14 -21.90
CA VAL A 77 13.70 1.66 -22.12
C VAL A 77 14.72 0.94 -21.26
N VAL A 78 14.32 0.51 -20.05
CA VAL A 78 15.24 -0.05 -19.04
C VAL A 78 15.62 -1.49 -19.33
N GLY A 79 14.78 -2.28 -20.00
CA GLY A 79 15.01 -3.69 -20.28
C GLY A 79 15.04 -4.04 -21.76
N PRO A 80 15.50 -5.22 -22.13
CA PRO A 80 15.42 -5.71 -23.50
C PRO A 80 13.97 -5.96 -23.95
N ASP A 81 13.05 -6.08 -22.98
CA ASP A 81 11.63 -6.33 -23.11
C ASP A 81 10.93 -5.52 -22.01
N PRO A 82 9.78 -4.84 -22.28
CA PRO A 82 9.04 -4.06 -21.28
C PRO A 82 8.65 -4.87 -20.03
N ILE A 83 8.41 -6.17 -20.15
CA ILE A 83 8.09 -7.06 -19.03
C ILE A 83 9.28 -7.18 -18.09
N ILE A 84 10.46 -7.48 -18.64
CA ILE A 84 11.71 -7.54 -17.89
C ILE A 84 12.05 -6.16 -17.31
N GLY A 85 11.90 -5.11 -18.11
CA GLY A 85 12.13 -3.72 -17.69
C GLY A 85 11.25 -3.34 -16.50
N PHE A 86 9.98 -3.73 -16.51
CA PHE A 86 9.05 -3.49 -15.39
C PHE A 86 9.51 -4.19 -14.10
N VAL A 87 9.87 -5.49 -14.18
CA VAL A 87 10.35 -6.25 -13.01
C VAL A 87 11.68 -5.69 -12.48
N VAL A 88 12.59 -5.26 -13.37
CA VAL A 88 13.83 -4.57 -12.96
C VAL A 88 13.52 -3.28 -12.20
N LEU A 89 12.63 -2.44 -12.72
CA LEU A 89 12.19 -1.22 -12.03
C LEU A 89 11.53 -1.54 -10.68
N ALA A 90 10.74 -2.61 -10.60
CA ALA A 90 10.12 -3.06 -9.36
C ALA A 90 11.18 -3.48 -8.32
N VAL A 91 12.19 -4.26 -8.71
CA VAL A 91 13.30 -4.65 -7.82
C VAL A 91 14.10 -3.42 -7.36
N LEU A 92 14.33 -2.45 -8.23
CA LEU A 92 15.00 -1.18 -7.87
C LEU A 92 14.16 -0.36 -6.88
N ALA A 93 12.84 -0.29 -7.06
CA ALA A 93 11.94 0.37 -6.13
C ALA A 93 11.91 -0.33 -4.76
N ASP A 94 11.88 -1.66 -4.73
CA ASP A 94 11.98 -2.47 -3.51
C ASP A 94 13.31 -2.23 -2.77
N ALA A 95 14.43 -2.24 -3.49
CA ALA A 95 15.75 -1.92 -2.93
C ALA A 95 15.81 -0.49 -2.36
N ALA A 96 15.19 0.47 -3.05
CA ALA A 96 15.11 1.86 -2.60
C ALA A 96 14.28 2.00 -1.31
N ILE A 97 13.15 1.27 -1.19
CA ILE A 97 12.37 1.22 0.06
C ILE A 97 13.24 0.67 1.20
N LEU A 98 13.93 -0.45 0.99
CA LEU A 98 14.81 -1.02 2.01
C LEU A 98 15.92 -0.04 2.42
N ALA A 99 16.56 0.63 1.46
CA ALA A 99 17.60 1.62 1.72
C ALA A 99 17.06 2.80 2.55
N LEU A 100 15.86 3.31 2.23
CA LEU A 100 15.19 4.35 3.01
C LEU A 100 14.92 3.90 4.45
N LEU A 101 14.44 2.68 4.66
CA LEU A 101 14.15 2.12 5.99
C LEU A 101 15.43 1.93 6.81
N ILE A 102 16.52 1.43 6.20
CA ILE A 102 17.83 1.31 6.85
C ILE A 102 18.36 2.71 7.23
N ALA A 103 18.34 3.66 6.30
CA ALA A 103 18.80 5.02 6.55
C ALA A 103 17.98 5.72 7.66
N ALA A 104 16.67 5.51 7.70
CA ALA A 104 15.79 6.02 8.74
C ALA A 104 16.11 5.37 10.11
N SER A 105 16.32 4.05 10.14
CA SER A 105 16.71 3.32 11.36
C SER A 105 18.01 3.82 11.93
N LEU A 106 19.00 4.09 11.08
CA LEU A 106 20.29 4.65 11.50
C LEU A 106 20.17 6.07 12.06
N ARG A 107 19.31 6.90 11.44
CA ARG A 107 19.08 8.29 11.92
C ARG A 107 18.41 8.32 13.29
N VAL A 108 17.38 7.53 13.53
CA VAL A 108 16.64 7.47 14.81
C VAL A 108 17.53 7.00 15.98
N HIS A 109 18.60 6.26 15.68
CA HIS A 109 19.49 5.69 16.70
C HIS A 109 20.85 6.38 16.79
N ARG A 110 21.06 7.50 16.08
CA ARG A 110 22.35 8.20 16.01
C ARG A 110 22.86 8.69 17.36
N ASP A 111 21.95 9.14 18.23
CA ASP A 111 22.27 9.81 19.49
C ASP A 111 22.13 8.93 20.74
N ARG A 112 22.02 7.60 20.60
CA ARG A 112 21.77 6.70 21.72
C ARG A 112 22.80 5.57 21.83
N TYR A 113 23.04 5.12 23.06
CA TYR A 113 24.00 4.06 23.39
C TYR A 113 23.61 2.64 22.94
N SER A 114 22.45 2.41 22.32
CA SER A 114 21.98 1.11 21.83
C SER A 114 22.18 0.95 20.30
N PRO A 115 22.42 -0.28 19.79
CA PRO A 115 22.48 -0.56 18.36
C PRO A 115 21.21 -0.09 17.64
N ALA A 116 21.32 0.27 16.36
CA ALA A 116 20.17 0.63 15.55
C ALA A 116 19.20 -0.55 15.41
N SER A 117 17.92 -0.31 15.68
CA SER A 117 16.89 -1.33 15.50
C SER A 117 16.60 -1.52 14.01
N MET A 118 16.77 -2.71 13.49
CA MET A 118 16.42 -3.09 12.12
C MET A 118 14.99 -3.62 12.00
N TRP A 119 14.10 -3.30 12.93
CA TRP A 119 12.71 -3.81 12.93
C TRP A 119 11.95 -3.43 11.66
N GLY A 120 11.99 -2.16 11.24
CA GLY A 120 11.36 -1.72 10.01
C GLY A 120 11.93 -2.41 8.75
N PRO A 121 13.27 -2.42 8.55
CA PRO A 121 13.90 -3.19 7.47
C PRO A 121 13.51 -4.68 7.47
N TRP A 122 13.50 -5.35 8.62
CA TRP A 122 13.07 -6.75 8.71
C TRP A 122 11.58 -6.93 8.40
N ALA A 123 10.71 -6.04 8.87
CA ALA A 123 9.28 -6.08 8.54
C ALA A 123 9.07 -5.97 7.02
N TRP A 124 9.88 -5.17 6.31
CA TRP A 124 9.84 -5.08 4.86
C TRP A 124 10.34 -6.36 4.16
N VAL A 125 11.47 -6.92 4.62
CA VAL A 125 12.04 -8.15 4.03
C VAL A 125 11.07 -9.33 4.18
N ILE A 126 10.57 -9.55 5.41
CA ILE A 126 9.65 -10.66 5.72
C ILE A 126 8.28 -10.41 5.07
N GLY A 127 7.80 -9.17 5.12
CA GLY A 127 6.55 -8.77 4.48
C GLY A 127 6.55 -8.99 2.98
N GLY A 128 7.68 -8.73 2.30
CA GLY A 128 7.82 -9.03 0.88
C GLY A 128 7.71 -10.53 0.56
N VAL A 129 8.26 -11.39 1.42
CA VAL A 129 8.06 -12.85 1.30
C VAL A 129 6.58 -13.21 1.50
N ALA A 130 5.93 -12.61 2.49
CA ALA A 130 4.51 -12.83 2.78
C ALA A 130 3.59 -12.38 1.63
N ILE A 131 3.94 -11.29 0.93
CA ILE A 131 3.21 -10.81 -0.26
C ILE A 131 3.46 -11.71 -1.48
N GLY A 132 4.64 -12.33 -1.55
CA GLY A 132 5.01 -13.19 -2.66
C GLY A 132 5.26 -12.43 -3.98
N PRO A 133 5.20 -13.13 -5.15
CA PRO A 133 5.49 -12.56 -6.46
C PRO A 133 4.63 -11.37 -6.87
N VAL A 134 3.41 -11.23 -6.31
CA VAL A 134 2.52 -10.07 -6.51
C VAL A 134 3.27 -8.75 -6.23
N MET A 135 4.23 -8.76 -5.29
CA MET A 135 5.03 -7.59 -4.95
C MET A 135 5.79 -7.02 -6.16
N LEU A 136 6.37 -7.89 -6.99
CA LEU A 136 7.20 -7.50 -8.15
C LEU A 136 6.40 -7.41 -9.46
N ALA A 137 5.23 -8.03 -9.50
CA ALA A 137 4.39 -8.13 -10.68
C ALA A 137 3.21 -7.14 -10.69
N ARG A 138 3.20 -6.16 -9.78
CA ARG A 138 2.16 -5.13 -9.69
C ARG A 138 2.77 -3.73 -9.56
N PHE A 139 2.06 -2.77 -10.14
CA PHE A 139 2.42 -1.36 -10.14
C PHE A 139 2.57 -0.76 -8.73
N ASP A 140 1.91 -1.30 -7.75
CA ASP A 140 1.68 -0.74 -6.41
C ASP A 140 2.93 -0.53 -5.57
N LEU A 141 4.04 -1.15 -5.95
CA LEU A 141 5.34 -0.94 -5.30
C LEU A 141 5.88 0.49 -5.47
N PHE A 142 5.61 1.10 -6.64
CA PHE A 142 6.11 2.43 -6.95
C PHE A 142 5.43 3.54 -6.12
N PRO A 143 4.09 3.64 -6.06
CA PRO A 143 3.47 4.59 -5.14
C PRO A 143 3.83 4.30 -3.67
N THR A 144 4.09 3.04 -3.28
CA THR A 144 4.56 2.70 -1.93
C THR A 144 5.96 3.23 -1.65
N LEU A 145 6.89 3.20 -2.63
CA LEU A 145 8.20 3.81 -2.50
C LEU A 145 8.08 5.29 -2.10
N PHE A 146 7.24 6.04 -2.81
CA PHE A 146 7.08 7.47 -2.55
C PHE A 146 6.31 7.75 -1.26
N ALA A 147 5.37 6.90 -0.85
CA ALA A 147 4.72 7.00 0.45
C ALA A 147 5.72 6.76 1.61
N VAL A 148 6.57 5.74 1.49
CA VAL A 148 7.65 5.46 2.45
C VAL A 148 8.65 6.61 2.47
N ALA A 149 9.06 7.13 1.31
CA ALA A 149 9.95 8.29 1.23
C ALA A 149 9.34 9.52 1.92
N ALA A 150 8.06 9.82 1.66
CA ALA A 150 7.35 10.92 2.31
C ALA A 150 7.36 10.78 3.83
N LEU A 151 7.13 9.58 4.36
CA LEU A 151 7.12 9.31 5.80
C LEU A 151 8.53 9.38 6.42
N VAL A 152 9.54 8.84 5.75
CA VAL A 152 10.95 8.91 6.21
C VAL A 152 11.48 10.35 6.19
N LEU A 153 10.99 11.17 5.27
CA LEU A 153 11.36 12.59 5.11
C LEU A 153 10.45 13.55 5.87
N ILE A 154 9.62 13.06 6.79
CA ILE A 154 8.58 13.84 7.51
C ILE A 154 9.13 15.05 8.30
N SER A 155 10.40 15.02 8.68
CA SER A 155 11.08 16.17 9.31
C SER A 155 11.33 17.32 8.32
N ARG A 156 11.39 17.04 7.02
CA ARG A 156 11.63 17.97 5.90
C ARG A 156 10.35 18.12 5.07
N PRO A 157 9.42 19.02 5.45
CA PRO A 157 8.06 19.03 4.88
C PRO A 157 8.03 19.21 3.35
N TRP A 158 8.96 19.98 2.78
CA TRP A 158 9.05 20.14 1.31
C TRP A 158 9.39 18.84 0.61
N LEU A 159 10.40 18.10 1.10
CA LEU A 159 10.76 16.81 0.50
C LEU A 159 9.70 15.74 0.72
N SER A 160 9.06 15.73 1.91
CA SER A 160 7.91 14.86 2.18
C SER A 160 6.76 15.18 1.24
N GLY A 161 6.48 16.47 1.00
CA GLY A 161 5.45 16.92 0.07
C GLY A 161 5.74 16.54 -1.38
N ILE A 162 6.97 16.75 -1.85
CA ILE A 162 7.39 16.32 -3.20
C ILE A 162 7.22 14.81 -3.38
N ALA A 163 7.72 14.02 -2.42
CA ALA A 163 7.57 12.56 -2.48
C ALA A 163 6.09 12.14 -2.50
N ALA A 164 5.24 12.70 -1.61
CA ALA A 164 3.81 12.42 -1.61
C ALA A 164 3.11 12.87 -2.91
N GLY A 165 3.55 13.98 -3.50
CA GLY A 165 3.05 14.49 -4.77
C GLY A 165 3.40 13.56 -5.94
N ILE A 166 4.65 13.09 -6.05
CA ILE A 166 5.04 12.09 -7.05
C ILE A 166 4.24 10.80 -6.85
N GLY A 167 4.13 10.33 -5.58
CA GLY A 167 3.29 9.18 -5.27
C GLY A 167 1.83 9.38 -5.69
N GLY A 168 1.29 10.61 -5.50
CA GLY A 168 -0.07 11.00 -5.90
C GLY A 168 -0.28 11.00 -7.41
N LEU A 169 0.73 11.36 -8.21
CA LEU A 169 0.72 11.24 -9.67
C LEU A 169 0.71 9.78 -10.15
N LEU A 170 1.28 8.87 -9.35
CA LEU A 170 1.24 7.43 -9.63
C LEU A 170 -0.07 6.80 -9.16
N LYS A 171 -0.51 7.12 -7.94
CA LYS A 171 -1.75 6.64 -7.33
C LYS A 171 -2.14 7.58 -6.20
N VAL A 172 -3.41 7.91 -6.05
CA VAL A 172 -3.85 9.02 -5.17
C VAL A 172 -3.53 8.82 -3.69
N TRP A 173 -3.55 7.59 -3.17
CA TRP A 173 -3.44 7.28 -1.74
C TRP A 173 -2.17 7.77 -1.02
N PRO A 174 -0.96 7.87 -1.65
CA PRO A 174 0.22 8.41 -0.98
C PRO A 174 0.06 9.84 -0.47
N ALA A 175 -0.87 10.61 -1.05
CA ALA A 175 -1.20 11.96 -0.56
C ALA A 175 -1.74 11.94 0.89
N LEU A 176 -2.36 10.84 1.35
CA LEU A 176 -2.82 10.69 2.73
C LEU A 176 -1.68 10.80 3.75
N ILE A 177 -0.45 10.45 3.36
CA ILE A 177 0.73 10.54 4.23
C ILE A 177 0.98 11.98 4.70
N LEU A 178 0.55 12.98 3.94
CA LEU A 178 0.68 14.39 4.33
C LEU A 178 -0.06 14.72 5.63
N LEU A 179 -1.15 14.03 5.93
CA LEU A 179 -1.87 14.17 7.21
C LEU A 179 -1.07 13.64 8.42
N ALA A 180 0.02 12.91 8.20
CA ALA A 180 0.95 12.51 9.25
C ALA A 180 1.96 13.63 9.60
N LEU A 181 2.12 14.65 8.74
CA LEU A 181 2.98 15.82 9.03
C LEU A 181 2.49 16.55 10.28
N PRO A 182 3.40 17.01 11.19
CA PRO A 182 3.04 17.89 12.28
C PRO A 182 2.33 19.16 11.78
N ARG A 183 1.38 19.68 12.55
CA ARG A 183 0.53 20.83 12.16
C ARG A 183 1.34 22.00 11.61
N GLY A 184 2.45 22.38 12.27
CA GLY A 184 3.30 23.49 11.85
C GLY A 184 4.05 23.26 10.53
N LYS A 185 4.07 22.02 10.02
CA LYS A 185 4.73 21.62 8.76
C LYS A 185 3.74 21.27 7.66
N LEU A 186 2.46 21.05 7.99
CA LEU A 186 1.44 20.53 7.10
C LEU A 186 1.28 21.36 5.82
N TRP A 187 1.11 22.67 5.96
CA TRP A 187 0.86 23.55 4.80
C TRP A 187 2.05 23.62 3.84
N ARG A 188 3.28 23.54 4.36
CA ARG A 188 4.50 23.48 3.53
C ARG A 188 4.55 22.16 2.74
N GLY A 189 4.20 21.05 3.36
CA GLY A 189 4.11 19.77 2.70
C GLY A 189 3.01 19.73 1.65
N LEU A 190 1.83 20.24 1.97
CA LEU A 190 0.71 20.34 1.03
C LEU A 190 1.05 21.22 -0.17
N ALA A 191 1.63 22.40 0.06
CA ALA A 191 2.04 23.29 -1.04
C ALA A 191 3.06 22.61 -1.97
N ALA A 192 4.05 21.91 -1.43
CA ALA A 192 5.02 21.17 -2.23
C ALA A 192 4.35 20.01 -3.01
N ALA A 193 3.43 19.26 -2.39
CA ALA A 193 2.72 18.19 -3.07
C ALA A 193 1.83 18.71 -4.20
N VAL A 194 1.06 19.77 -3.96
CA VAL A 194 0.22 20.40 -4.99
C VAL A 194 1.08 20.92 -6.13
N ALA A 195 2.17 21.64 -5.83
CA ALA A 195 3.11 22.13 -6.87
C ALA A 195 3.68 20.96 -7.70
N THR A 196 4.04 19.85 -7.03
CA THR A 196 4.57 18.65 -7.71
C THR A 196 3.52 18.00 -8.60
N VAL A 197 2.28 17.86 -8.12
CA VAL A 197 1.18 17.26 -8.91
C VAL A 197 0.85 18.16 -10.11
N VAL A 198 0.70 19.46 -9.90
CA VAL A 198 0.40 20.40 -10.98
C VAL A 198 1.52 20.40 -12.02
N MET A 199 2.77 20.59 -11.59
CA MET A 199 3.91 20.59 -12.50
C MET A 199 4.06 19.26 -13.24
N GLY A 200 3.96 18.13 -12.51
CA GLY A 200 4.04 16.80 -13.11
C GLY A 200 2.94 16.55 -14.14
N THR A 201 1.69 16.93 -13.82
CA THR A 201 0.56 16.80 -14.77
C THR A 201 0.78 17.66 -16.02
N LEU A 202 1.26 18.91 -15.86
CA LEU A 202 1.57 19.78 -17.00
C LEU A 202 2.69 19.21 -17.88
N LEU A 203 3.78 18.72 -17.25
CA LEU A 203 4.88 18.08 -17.99
C LEU A 203 4.41 16.84 -18.76
N ILE A 204 3.57 16.02 -18.15
CA ILE A 204 3.01 14.82 -18.79
C ILE A 204 2.06 15.22 -19.93
N ALA A 205 1.23 16.23 -19.74
CA ALA A 205 0.33 16.74 -20.80
C ALA A 205 1.09 17.31 -22.01
N VAL A 206 2.28 17.87 -21.78
CA VAL A 206 3.18 18.30 -22.88
C VAL A 206 3.89 17.10 -23.53
N TRP A 207 4.22 16.07 -22.73
CA TRP A 207 4.93 14.90 -23.22
C TRP A 207 4.06 14.00 -24.09
N ALA A 208 2.77 13.77 -23.68
CA ALA A 208 1.89 12.81 -24.34
C ALA A 208 0.42 13.23 -24.31
N ASN A 209 -0.31 12.89 -25.37
CA ASN A 209 -1.73 13.18 -25.51
C ASN A 209 -2.59 12.27 -24.63
N GLY A 210 -3.69 12.79 -24.08
CA GLY A 210 -4.69 12.00 -23.34
C GLY A 210 -4.38 11.75 -21.86
N GLY A 211 -3.29 12.30 -21.31
CA GLY A 211 -2.85 12.04 -19.94
C GLY A 211 -3.82 12.44 -18.83
N VAL A 212 -4.85 13.25 -19.11
CA VAL A 212 -5.86 13.69 -18.13
C VAL A 212 -7.21 12.99 -18.29
N ALA A 213 -7.38 12.13 -19.31
CA ALA A 213 -8.64 11.47 -19.61
C ALA A 213 -9.13 10.55 -18.47
N PHE A 214 -8.21 10.00 -17.65
CA PHE A 214 -8.53 9.11 -16.52
C PHE A 214 -9.51 9.73 -15.50
N LEU A 215 -9.61 11.06 -15.41
CA LEU A 215 -10.52 11.75 -14.48
C LEU A 215 -12.00 11.47 -14.77
N GLY A 216 -12.35 11.15 -16.03
CA GLY A 216 -13.72 10.82 -16.43
C GLY A 216 -14.14 9.37 -16.21
N GLU A 217 -13.19 8.43 -16.03
CA GLU A 217 -13.45 6.99 -16.11
C GLU A 217 -13.56 6.27 -14.74
N GLN A 218 -13.39 6.98 -13.63
CA GLN A 218 -13.28 6.39 -12.27
C GLN A 218 -14.63 6.05 -11.58
N GLY A 219 -15.79 6.33 -12.23
CA GLY A 219 -17.10 6.42 -11.51
C GLY A 219 -17.82 5.10 -11.25
N GLU A 220 -17.58 4.01 -11.98
CA GLU A 220 -18.50 2.87 -12.10
C GLU A 220 -18.08 1.56 -11.42
N ARG A 221 -17.04 1.56 -10.58
CA ARG A 221 -16.61 0.34 -9.89
C ARG A 221 -17.64 -0.15 -8.89
N GLY A 222 -17.99 -1.44 -9.00
CA GLY A 222 -18.82 -2.17 -8.06
C GLY A 222 -18.05 -2.60 -6.79
N LEU A 223 -18.59 -3.56 -6.08
CA LEU A 223 -18.04 -4.11 -4.85
C LEU A 223 -17.15 -5.32 -5.19
N GLN A 224 -15.83 -5.15 -5.15
CA GLN A 224 -14.89 -6.23 -5.44
C GLN A 224 -15.05 -7.38 -4.44
N LEU A 225 -14.99 -8.62 -4.93
CA LEU A 225 -15.17 -9.87 -4.19
C LEU A 225 -14.28 -9.96 -2.93
N GLU A 226 -13.08 -9.43 -2.97
CA GLU A 226 -12.11 -9.45 -1.86
C GLU A 226 -12.27 -8.31 -0.86
N SER A 227 -13.17 -7.33 -1.11
CA SER A 227 -13.37 -6.16 -0.24
C SER A 227 -14.06 -6.55 1.08
N VAL A 228 -13.91 -5.67 2.08
CA VAL A 228 -14.60 -5.83 3.37
C VAL A 228 -16.13 -5.90 3.19
N GLY A 229 -16.67 -5.03 2.32
CA GLY A 229 -18.11 -4.98 2.06
C GLY A 229 -18.67 -6.21 1.33
N ALA A 230 -17.82 -6.97 0.62
CA ALA A 230 -18.23 -8.18 -0.06
C ALA A 230 -18.33 -9.40 0.88
N LEU A 231 -17.69 -9.36 2.06
CA LEU A 231 -17.63 -10.50 2.98
C LEU A 231 -19.00 -11.09 3.35
N PRO A 232 -20.06 -10.31 3.64
CA PRO A 232 -21.38 -10.89 3.92
C PRO A 232 -21.91 -11.74 2.77
N PHE A 233 -21.70 -11.33 1.53
CA PHE A 233 -22.14 -12.07 0.33
C PHE A 233 -21.29 -13.32 0.13
N VAL A 234 -19.97 -13.24 0.35
CA VAL A 234 -19.06 -14.40 0.28
C VAL A 234 -19.48 -15.47 1.31
N ILE A 235 -19.80 -15.06 2.53
CA ILE A 235 -20.28 -15.96 3.58
C ILE A 235 -21.65 -16.56 3.20
N ALA A 236 -22.58 -15.74 2.69
CA ALA A 236 -23.88 -16.21 2.24
C ALA A 236 -23.76 -17.26 1.13
N GLY A 237 -22.84 -17.05 0.15
CA GLY A 237 -22.53 -18.04 -0.87
C GLY A 237 -21.96 -19.34 -0.31
N ALA A 238 -21.05 -19.25 0.67
CA ALA A 238 -20.51 -20.42 1.36
C ALA A 238 -21.55 -21.22 2.14
N LEU A 239 -22.67 -20.57 2.51
CA LEU A 239 -23.85 -21.20 3.13
C LEU A 239 -24.88 -21.71 2.12
N GLY A 240 -24.56 -21.67 0.83
CA GLY A 240 -25.40 -22.19 -0.26
C GLY A 240 -26.41 -21.20 -0.84
N LEU A 241 -26.36 -19.91 -0.44
CA LEU A 241 -27.19 -18.88 -1.07
C LEU A 241 -26.58 -18.46 -2.42
N PRO A 242 -27.38 -18.34 -3.49
CA PRO A 242 -26.85 -17.98 -4.80
C PRO A 242 -26.21 -16.59 -4.79
N GLN A 243 -25.04 -16.49 -5.40
CA GLN A 243 -24.29 -15.23 -5.55
C GLN A 243 -24.02 -14.97 -7.03
N GLN A 244 -24.06 -13.71 -7.44
CA GLN A 244 -23.65 -13.30 -8.78
C GLN A 244 -22.29 -12.60 -8.70
N VAL A 245 -21.26 -13.25 -9.22
CA VAL A 245 -19.91 -12.75 -9.33
C VAL A 245 -19.59 -12.49 -10.79
N VAL A 246 -19.18 -11.28 -11.15
CA VAL A 246 -18.96 -10.85 -12.53
C VAL A 246 -17.58 -10.23 -12.67
N LEU A 247 -16.86 -10.55 -13.75
CA LEU A 247 -15.59 -9.90 -14.09
C LEU A 247 -15.88 -8.55 -14.73
N ARG A 248 -15.45 -7.46 -14.06
CA ARG A 248 -15.51 -6.08 -14.57
C ARG A 248 -14.24 -5.32 -14.23
N TYR A 249 -13.78 -4.48 -15.12
CA TYR A 249 -12.61 -3.62 -14.92
C TYR A 249 -11.36 -4.38 -14.38
N GLY A 250 -11.14 -5.61 -14.85
CA GLY A 250 -10.02 -6.45 -14.43
C GLY A 250 -10.13 -7.02 -13.01
N SER A 251 -11.32 -6.98 -12.37
CA SER A 251 -11.56 -7.56 -11.06
C SER A 251 -12.92 -8.27 -10.99
N PHE A 252 -13.05 -9.25 -10.10
CA PHE A 252 -14.33 -9.89 -9.84
C PHE A 252 -15.14 -9.08 -8.83
N GLU A 253 -16.38 -8.76 -9.20
CA GLU A 253 -17.30 -7.93 -8.42
C GLU A 253 -18.54 -8.74 -8.04
N ILE A 254 -19.06 -8.47 -6.84
CA ILE A 254 -20.34 -8.99 -6.36
C ILE A 254 -21.45 -8.09 -6.89
N VAL A 255 -22.38 -8.66 -7.67
CA VAL A 255 -23.57 -7.97 -8.21
C VAL A 255 -24.80 -8.55 -7.56
N MET A 256 -25.12 -8.09 -6.35
CA MET A 256 -26.25 -8.55 -5.55
C MET A 256 -27.07 -7.35 -5.03
N PRO A 257 -28.37 -7.54 -4.75
CA PRO A 257 -29.17 -6.49 -4.10
C PRO A 257 -28.49 -5.98 -2.83
N GLY A 258 -28.31 -4.67 -2.72
CA GLY A 258 -27.64 -4.02 -1.59
C GLY A 258 -26.11 -3.92 -1.69
N SER A 259 -25.42 -4.58 -2.63
CA SER A 259 -23.96 -4.49 -2.76
C SER A 259 -23.49 -3.06 -3.02
N THR A 260 -24.17 -2.33 -3.89
CA THR A 260 -23.90 -0.91 -4.17
C THR A 260 -24.10 -0.04 -2.91
N THR A 261 -25.18 -0.26 -2.19
CA THR A 261 -25.48 0.48 -0.94
C THR A 261 -24.41 0.23 0.11
N ILE A 262 -24.01 -1.02 0.32
CA ILE A 262 -22.92 -1.36 1.23
C ILE A 262 -21.62 -0.66 0.80
N GLY A 263 -21.29 -0.70 -0.49
CA GLY A 263 -20.12 -0.02 -1.04
C GLY A 263 -20.13 1.49 -0.78
N LEU A 264 -21.27 2.14 -0.93
CA LEU A 264 -21.45 3.57 -0.65
C LEU A 264 -21.31 3.89 0.85
N VAL A 265 -21.95 3.11 1.71
CA VAL A 265 -21.91 3.29 3.17
C VAL A 265 -20.49 3.15 3.71
N ILE A 266 -19.78 2.08 3.34
CA ILE A 266 -18.40 1.89 3.83
C ILE A 266 -17.46 2.99 3.31
N THR A 267 -17.64 3.43 2.05
CA THR A 267 -16.85 4.54 1.50
C THR A 267 -17.11 5.84 2.26
N ALA A 268 -18.39 6.15 2.56
CA ALA A 268 -18.75 7.33 3.35
C ALA A 268 -18.18 7.29 4.77
N LEU A 269 -18.20 6.11 5.42
CA LEU A 269 -17.57 5.91 6.73
C LEU A 269 -16.05 6.16 6.66
N GLY A 270 -15.38 5.70 5.61
CA GLY A 270 -13.95 5.93 5.39
C GLY A 270 -13.62 7.40 5.24
N ILE A 271 -14.36 8.11 4.39
CA ILE A 271 -14.21 9.56 4.21
C ILE A 271 -14.42 10.29 5.54
N GLY A 272 -15.45 9.91 6.31
CA GLY A 272 -15.74 10.47 7.62
C GLY A 272 -14.59 10.26 8.61
N LEU A 273 -14.05 9.04 8.71
CA LEU A 273 -12.92 8.73 9.61
C LEU A 273 -11.64 9.47 9.20
N ILE A 274 -11.32 9.51 7.92
CA ILE A 274 -10.17 10.29 7.41
C ILE A 274 -10.38 11.78 7.70
N GLY A 275 -11.62 12.29 7.53
CA GLY A 275 -11.99 13.66 7.87
C GLY A 275 -11.79 13.95 9.35
N VAL A 276 -12.18 13.04 10.26
CA VAL A 276 -11.95 13.18 11.70
C VAL A 276 -10.44 13.23 12.01
N ILE A 277 -9.64 12.33 11.44
CA ILE A 277 -8.18 12.35 11.63
C ILE A 277 -7.58 13.68 11.13
N ALA A 278 -7.99 14.14 9.95
CA ALA A 278 -7.56 15.42 9.38
C ALA A 278 -7.95 16.61 10.31
N LEU A 279 -9.17 16.62 10.83
CA LEU A 279 -9.61 17.64 11.77
C LEU A 279 -8.80 17.65 13.06
N GLN A 280 -8.50 16.46 13.62
CA GLN A 280 -7.66 16.34 14.82
C GLN A 280 -6.22 16.82 14.53
N ARG A 281 -5.69 16.57 13.32
CA ARG A 281 -4.40 17.10 12.88
C ARG A 281 -4.44 18.63 12.82
N LEU A 282 -5.43 19.22 12.19
CA LEU A 282 -5.59 20.69 12.10
C LEU A 282 -5.76 21.33 13.47
N ARG A 283 -6.39 20.66 14.43
CA ARG A 283 -6.54 21.10 15.82
C ARG A 283 -5.25 20.91 16.67
N GLY A 284 -4.19 20.29 16.12
CA GLY A 284 -2.95 20.02 16.83
C GLY A 284 -3.02 18.90 17.87
N ARG A 285 -4.09 18.11 17.88
CA ARG A 285 -4.29 17.05 18.88
C ARG A 285 -3.49 15.76 18.59
N LEU A 286 -2.84 15.67 17.42
CA LEU A 286 -2.05 14.50 17.02
C LEU A 286 -0.52 14.72 17.15
N GLU A 287 -0.07 15.79 17.84
CA GLU A 287 1.36 16.08 17.94
C GLU A 287 2.13 15.06 18.81
N ALA A 288 1.45 14.44 19.77
CA ALA A 288 2.02 13.40 20.62
C ALA A 288 2.00 12.01 19.99
N VAL A 289 1.25 11.81 18.90
CA VAL A 289 1.14 10.54 18.18
C VAL A 289 2.30 10.41 17.20
N ALA A 290 2.90 9.22 17.10
CA ALA A 290 3.95 8.97 16.14
C ALA A 290 3.41 9.18 14.70
N PRO A 291 4.09 9.95 13.83
CA PRO A 291 3.62 10.18 12.47
C PRO A 291 3.36 8.90 11.69
N GLY A 292 4.19 7.87 11.90
CA GLY A 292 4.00 6.56 11.29
C GLY A 292 2.69 5.88 11.68
N ASP A 293 2.26 6.04 12.94
CA ASP A 293 1.00 5.46 13.42
C ASP A 293 -0.20 6.18 12.77
N VAL A 294 -0.11 7.51 12.58
CA VAL A 294 -1.13 8.27 11.84
C VAL A 294 -1.20 7.84 10.38
N ALA A 295 -0.05 7.71 9.72
CA ALA A 295 0.03 7.27 8.33
C ALA A 295 -0.56 5.85 8.15
N LEU A 296 -0.19 4.91 9.03
CA LEU A 296 -0.70 3.54 8.98
C LEU A 296 -2.22 3.48 9.22
N ALA A 297 -2.74 4.25 10.19
CA ALA A 297 -4.18 4.32 10.43
C ALA A 297 -4.94 4.83 9.19
N LEU A 298 -4.43 5.87 8.52
CA LEU A 298 -5.04 6.43 7.31
C LEU A 298 -5.07 5.41 6.17
N VAL A 299 -3.96 4.70 5.94
CA VAL A 299 -3.89 3.67 4.89
C VAL A 299 -4.83 2.49 5.22
N LEU A 300 -4.85 2.03 6.46
CA LEU A 300 -5.73 0.94 6.87
C LEU A 300 -7.21 1.34 6.77
N VAL A 301 -7.58 2.53 7.19
CA VAL A 301 -8.96 3.06 7.02
C VAL A 301 -9.31 3.12 5.54
N SER A 302 -8.44 3.69 4.69
CA SER A 302 -8.72 3.81 3.26
C SER A 302 -8.95 2.46 2.58
N ILE A 303 -8.21 1.41 2.98
CA ILE A 303 -8.35 0.06 2.44
C ILE A 303 -9.59 -0.65 3.02
N ALA A 304 -9.76 -0.61 4.36
CA ALA A 304 -10.87 -1.30 5.03
C ALA A 304 -12.25 -0.76 4.61
N THR A 305 -12.32 0.49 4.15
CA THR A 305 -13.56 1.14 3.71
C THR A 305 -13.63 1.35 2.19
N SER A 306 -12.68 0.77 1.44
CA SER A 306 -12.70 0.78 -0.02
C SER A 306 -13.68 -0.27 -0.57
N ARG A 307 -14.29 0.04 -1.71
CA ARG A 307 -15.00 -0.96 -2.51
C ARG A 307 -14.07 -2.01 -3.12
N VAL A 308 -12.78 -1.74 -3.15
CA VAL A 308 -11.75 -2.56 -3.77
C VAL A 308 -10.67 -2.91 -2.74
N PHE A 309 -10.34 -4.17 -2.60
CA PHE A 309 -9.22 -4.64 -1.79
C PHE A 309 -8.44 -5.72 -2.54
N SER A 310 -7.66 -5.31 -3.51
CA SER A 310 -6.84 -6.19 -4.35
C SER A 310 -5.60 -6.71 -3.60
N PRO A 311 -5.03 -7.87 -4.00
CA PRO A 311 -3.86 -8.47 -3.35
C PRO A 311 -2.65 -7.53 -3.23
N GLN A 312 -2.41 -6.71 -4.24
CA GLN A 312 -1.31 -5.73 -4.29
C GLN A 312 -1.39 -4.64 -3.20
N TYR A 313 -2.54 -4.42 -2.57
CA TYR A 313 -2.65 -3.45 -1.47
C TYR A 313 -1.87 -3.88 -0.23
N SER A 314 -1.50 -5.16 -0.14
CA SER A 314 -0.57 -5.67 0.88
C SER A 314 0.77 -4.95 0.82
N VAL A 315 1.22 -4.50 -0.37
CA VAL A 315 2.47 -3.74 -0.54
C VAL A 315 2.39 -2.38 0.17
N TRP A 316 1.24 -1.67 0.06
CA TRP A 316 1.02 -0.39 0.75
C TRP A 316 1.06 -0.57 2.26
N ILE A 317 0.30 -1.56 2.73
CA ILE A 317 0.14 -1.89 4.14
C ILE A 317 1.51 -2.19 4.76
N VAL A 318 2.25 -3.13 4.17
CA VAL A 318 3.55 -3.57 4.68
C VAL A 318 4.59 -2.45 4.58
N GLY A 319 4.61 -1.68 3.48
CA GLY A 319 5.55 -0.56 3.31
C GLY A 319 5.37 0.53 4.37
N VAL A 320 4.12 0.97 4.58
CA VAL A 320 3.82 2.00 5.59
C VAL A 320 4.00 1.46 7.01
N ALA A 321 3.62 0.21 7.29
CA ALA A 321 3.82 -0.43 8.59
C ALA A 321 5.31 -0.60 8.92
N ALA A 322 6.13 -0.98 7.94
CA ALA A 322 7.59 -1.06 8.09
C ALA A 322 8.19 0.31 8.41
N ALA A 323 7.77 1.37 7.70
CA ALA A 323 8.23 2.73 7.94
C ALA A 323 7.76 3.26 9.31
N ALA A 324 6.52 3.00 9.72
CA ALA A 324 6.01 3.34 11.05
C ALA A 324 6.81 2.65 12.15
N SER A 325 7.21 1.40 11.94
CA SER A 325 7.96 0.59 12.92
C SER A 325 9.39 1.06 13.17
N VAL A 326 9.93 1.96 12.35
CA VAL A 326 11.25 2.59 12.57
C VAL A 326 11.20 3.57 13.75
N ASP A 327 10.10 4.28 13.95
CA ASP A 327 9.94 5.20 15.08
C ASP A 327 9.75 4.41 16.39
N LYS A 328 10.61 4.69 17.40
CA LYS A 328 10.51 4.07 18.74
C LYS A 328 9.21 4.41 19.46
N ARG A 329 8.59 5.54 19.14
CA ARG A 329 7.31 5.97 19.70
C ARG A 329 6.11 5.23 19.11
N SER A 330 6.30 4.52 17.98
CA SER A 330 5.23 3.74 17.38
C SER A 330 4.72 2.67 18.35
N ARG A 331 3.40 2.63 18.50
CA ARG A 331 2.69 1.66 19.33
C ARG A 331 2.18 0.46 18.49
N LEU A 332 2.35 0.48 17.16
CA LEU A 332 1.73 -0.45 16.21
C LEU A 332 2.66 -1.59 15.74
N ARG A 333 3.69 -1.95 16.52
CA ARG A 333 4.61 -3.04 16.11
C ARG A 333 3.94 -4.40 16.05
N THR A 334 3.07 -4.74 17.02
CA THR A 334 2.29 -5.98 16.97
C THR A 334 1.32 -5.96 15.77
N VAL A 335 0.69 -4.83 15.51
CA VAL A 335 -0.15 -4.63 14.32
C VAL A 335 0.65 -4.90 13.05
N THR A 336 1.92 -4.46 12.97
CA THR A 336 2.78 -4.76 11.81
C THR A 336 2.96 -6.27 11.60
N ILE A 337 3.14 -7.06 12.66
CA ILE A 337 3.24 -8.53 12.56
C ILE A 337 1.93 -9.11 12.01
N LEU A 338 0.79 -8.70 12.55
CA LEU A 338 -0.52 -9.17 12.09
C LEU A 338 -0.81 -8.80 10.64
N LEU A 339 -0.36 -7.63 10.19
CA LEU A 339 -0.48 -7.20 8.80
C LEU A 339 0.41 -8.02 7.85
N VAL A 340 1.58 -8.45 8.30
CA VAL A 340 2.42 -9.40 7.54
C VAL A 340 1.73 -10.77 7.45
N LEU A 341 1.12 -11.26 8.53
CA LEU A 341 0.33 -12.51 8.50
C LEU A 341 -0.89 -12.38 7.58
N MET A 342 -1.60 -11.26 7.63
CA MET A 342 -2.70 -10.98 6.71
C MET A 342 -2.24 -10.98 5.24
N SER A 343 -1.03 -10.45 4.97
CA SER A 343 -0.45 -10.47 3.62
C SER A 343 -0.12 -11.90 3.16
N ALA A 344 0.34 -12.76 4.07
CA ALA A 344 0.55 -14.17 3.77
C ALA A 344 -0.77 -14.89 3.44
N LEU A 345 -1.86 -14.61 4.17
CA LEU A 345 -3.19 -15.13 3.83
C LEU A 345 -3.68 -14.61 2.49
N THR A 346 -3.35 -13.35 2.14
CA THR A 346 -3.65 -12.80 0.80
C THR A 346 -2.94 -13.59 -0.29
N SER A 347 -1.68 -14.00 -0.08
CA SER A 347 -0.92 -14.80 -1.05
C SER A 347 -1.38 -16.24 -1.15
N VAL A 348 -2.01 -16.79 -0.11
CA VAL A 348 -2.72 -18.07 -0.16
C VAL A 348 -4.01 -17.92 -0.97
N LEU A 349 -4.75 -16.83 -0.76
CA LEU A 349 -6.00 -16.58 -1.45
C LEU A 349 -5.76 -16.33 -2.94
N PHE A 350 -4.81 -15.48 -3.29
CA PHE A 350 -4.43 -15.16 -4.66
C PHE A 350 -2.99 -15.60 -4.95
N PRO A 351 -2.77 -16.45 -5.96
CA PRO A 351 -3.75 -16.94 -6.93
C PRO A 351 -4.44 -18.27 -6.55
N TRP A 352 -3.98 -18.99 -5.52
CA TRP A 352 -4.23 -20.42 -5.31
C TRP A 352 -5.68 -20.78 -4.99
N LEU A 353 -6.34 -19.98 -4.17
CA LEU A 353 -7.75 -20.19 -3.80
C LEU A 353 -8.71 -19.23 -4.50
N TYR A 354 -8.22 -18.49 -5.53
CA TYR A 354 -9.03 -17.42 -6.11
C TYR A 354 -10.23 -17.94 -6.88
N GLY A 355 -10.08 -19.03 -7.65
CA GLY A 355 -11.19 -19.72 -8.28
C GLY A 355 -12.24 -20.21 -7.27
N SER A 356 -11.77 -20.84 -6.18
CA SER A 356 -12.63 -21.27 -5.08
C SER A 356 -13.33 -20.12 -4.35
N LEU A 357 -12.72 -18.94 -4.32
CA LEU A 357 -13.34 -17.74 -3.77
C LEU A 357 -14.45 -17.22 -4.69
N ILE A 358 -14.25 -17.24 -6.01
CA ILE A 358 -15.27 -16.89 -7.01
C ILE A 358 -16.49 -17.80 -6.86
N GLU A 359 -16.26 -19.10 -6.65
CA GLU A 359 -17.29 -20.09 -6.38
C GLU A 359 -17.86 -20.03 -4.97
N THR A 360 -17.35 -19.13 -4.13
CA THR A 360 -17.74 -18.94 -2.71
C THR A 360 -17.67 -20.23 -1.88
N THR A 361 -16.65 -21.09 -2.11
CA THR A 361 -16.47 -22.30 -1.31
C THR A 361 -16.19 -21.96 0.16
N TRP A 362 -16.61 -22.84 1.09
CA TRP A 362 -16.50 -22.60 2.53
C TRP A 362 -15.08 -22.37 3.03
N TYR A 363 -14.08 -23.08 2.47
CA TYR A 363 -12.68 -22.92 2.87
C TYR A 363 -12.06 -21.63 2.36
N ALA A 364 -12.36 -21.21 1.11
CA ALA A 364 -11.91 -19.94 0.57
C ALA A 364 -12.58 -18.76 1.28
N ALA A 365 -13.89 -18.86 1.57
CA ALA A 365 -14.62 -17.90 2.40
C ALA A 365 -14.04 -17.79 3.82
N GLY A 366 -13.59 -18.90 4.42
CA GLY A 366 -12.93 -18.93 5.72
C GLY A 366 -11.59 -18.18 5.72
N VAL A 367 -10.76 -18.38 4.69
CA VAL A 367 -9.49 -17.63 4.52
C VAL A 367 -9.77 -16.15 4.32
N GLN A 368 -10.74 -15.80 3.46
CA GLN A 368 -11.14 -14.41 3.24
C GLN A 368 -11.67 -13.76 4.53
N ALA A 369 -12.53 -14.44 5.28
CA ALA A 369 -13.06 -13.94 6.55
C ALA A 369 -11.93 -13.68 7.56
N THR A 370 -10.97 -14.60 7.70
CA THR A 370 -9.82 -14.44 8.59
C THR A 370 -8.97 -13.24 8.19
N ARG A 371 -8.71 -13.07 6.89
CA ARG A 371 -7.99 -11.92 6.32
C ARG A 371 -8.70 -10.60 6.65
N ILE A 372 -10.01 -10.53 6.48
CA ILE A 372 -10.82 -9.33 6.76
C ILE A 372 -10.86 -9.04 8.28
N VAL A 373 -11.01 -10.06 9.12
CA VAL A 373 -10.98 -9.89 10.58
C VAL A 373 -9.64 -9.32 11.04
N LEU A 374 -8.52 -9.82 10.49
CA LEU A 374 -7.18 -9.27 10.79
C LEU A 374 -7.08 -7.81 10.34
N LEU A 375 -7.53 -7.48 9.12
CA LEU A 375 -7.52 -6.10 8.61
C LEU A 375 -8.32 -5.17 9.52
N LEU A 376 -9.55 -5.54 9.87
CA LEU A 376 -10.43 -4.74 10.72
C LEU A 376 -9.87 -4.57 12.13
N SER A 377 -9.34 -5.65 12.74
CA SER A 377 -8.72 -5.60 14.06
C SER A 377 -7.51 -4.65 14.08
N CYS A 378 -6.65 -4.73 13.05
CA CYS A 378 -5.51 -3.84 12.88
C CYS A 378 -5.95 -2.38 12.63
N THR A 379 -7.01 -2.18 11.84
CA THR A 379 -7.57 -0.83 11.56
C THR A 379 -8.12 -0.20 12.83
N ILE A 380 -8.93 -0.95 13.59
CA ILE A 380 -9.50 -0.49 14.86
C ILE A 380 -8.40 -0.13 15.86
N ALA A 381 -7.36 -0.99 15.99
CA ALA A 381 -6.23 -0.73 16.87
C ALA A 381 -5.46 0.54 16.45
N ALA A 382 -5.20 0.73 15.16
CA ALA A 382 -4.50 1.89 14.64
C ALA A 382 -5.31 3.18 14.84
N VAL A 383 -6.60 3.18 14.54
CA VAL A 383 -7.50 4.31 14.76
C VAL A 383 -7.60 4.66 16.25
N ALA A 384 -7.69 3.65 17.12
CA ALA A 384 -7.72 3.86 18.58
C ALA A 384 -6.43 4.51 19.09
N VAL A 385 -5.26 4.09 18.61
CA VAL A 385 -3.97 4.71 18.94
C VAL A 385 -3.93 6.18 18.53
N VAL A 386 -4.52 6.52 17.38
CA VAL A 386 -4.53 7.89 16.85
C VAL A 386 -5.56 8.77 17.54
N LEU A 387 -6.80 8.31 17.69
CA LEU A 387 -7.93 9.14 18.16
C LEU A 387 -8.15 9.09 19.68
N ALA A 388 -7.79 7.97 20.31
CA ALA A 388 -8.00 7.75 21.75
C ALA A 388 -6.76 7.19 22.47
N PRO A 389 -5.56 7.81 22.35
CA PRO A 389 -4.28 7.26 22.81
C PRO A 389 -4.23 6.98 24.31
N HIS A 390 -5.09 7.62 25.12
CA HIS A 390 -5.19 7.40 26.58
C HIS A 390 -6.16 6.27 26.94
N ALA A 391 -7.13 5.95 26.09
CA ALA A 391 -8.12 4.91 26.33
C ALA A 391 -7.65 3.53 25.87
N VAL A 392 -6.69 3.46 24.94
CA VAL A 392 -6.19 2.21 24.34
C VAL A 392 -5.71 1.20 25.40
N ASP A 393 -5.03 1.68 26.45
CA ASP A 393 -4.49 0.81 27.50
C ASP A 393 -5.58 0.25 28.43
N ARG A 394 -6.81 0.80 28.38
CA ARG A 394 -7.97 0.39 29.18
C ARG A 394 -8.87 -0.63 28.48
N ILE A 395 -8.72 -0.80 27.17
CA ILE A 395 -9.54 -1.72 26.37
C ILE A 395 -8.76 -3.03 26.20
N PRO A 396 -9.16 -4.16 26.85
CA PRO A 396 -8.37 -5.39 26.87
C PRO A 396 -8.05 -5.93 25.47
N LEU A 397 -9.00 -5.89 24.55
CA LEU A 397 -8.86 -6.37 23.18
C LEU A 397 -7.79 -5.58 22.41
N ILE A 398 -7.74 -4.26 22.59
CA ILE A 398 -6.79 -3.38 21.89
C ILE A 398 -5.43 -3.39 22.60
N ARG A 399 -5.41 -3.49 23.92
CA ARG A 399 -4.17 -3.55 24.73
C ARG A 399 -3.24 -4.69 24.28
N GLY A 400 -3.79 -5.85 23.90
CA GLY A 400 -3.01 -6.97 23.38
C GLY A 400 -2.39 -6.70 21.99
N LEU A 401 -2.94 -5.77 21.23
CA LEU A 401 -2.52 -5.43 19.87
C LEU A 401 -1.54 -4.25 19.81
N VAL A 402 -1.39 -3.49 20.89
CA VAL A 402 -0.60 -2.25 20.91
C VAL A 402 0.46 -2.30 21.98
N ARG A 403 1.57 -1.60 21.73
CA ARG A 403 2.64 -1.46 22.72
C ARG A 403 2.20 -0.51 23.83
N PRO A 404 2.42 -0.82 25.13
CA PRO A 404 2.19 0.13 26.21
C PRO A 404 3.07 1.38 26.04
N ARG A 405 2.65 2.49 26.64
CA ARG A 405 3.38 3.76 26.63
C ARG A 405 4.73 3.70 27.33
#